data_7b9f69b997b586206bd63f0e7a6e4b22
#
_entry.id   7b9f69b997b586206bd63f0e7a6e4b22
#
_cell.length_a   1.000
_cell.length_b   1.000
_cell.length_c   1.000
_cell.angle_alpha   90.00
_cell.angle_beta   90.00
_cell.angle_gamma   90.00
#
_symmetry.space_group_name_H-M   'P 1'
#
loop_
_entity.id
_entity.type
_entity.pdbx_description
1 polymer ?
#
loop_
_entity_poly.entity_id
_entity_poly.type
_entity_poly.pdbx_seq_one_letter_code
_entity_poly.pdbx_strand_id
1 'polypeptide(L)'
;MLATAGSADRVRVFWQPGCTSCLRTKEFLARNGVDFESINVHGNPAGMEELRKLGARSVPIVARGDRFVFAQTIGDVIKFLGLDVRQQERLSPEALMQKLDLVLTAAARFIRQIPPAELDKPFRNRNRPIRVLAHHVFRIVEGFLESMQDGRELSYERIMTDAAPSIRTGDDIARYGEAVLARAKQWWAACPDRGCRSPMQTYFGTHPVHVVLERAVWHPAQHVRQLMLILDSLNIEPDRRLTAVDLAGLPLPEKAWDED
;
A
#
# COMPACT_ATOMS: atom_id res chain seq x y z
N MET A 1 23.81 -33.70 7.52
CA MET A 1 23.13 -33.71 6.21
C MET A 1 21.88 -32.83 6.32
N LEU A 2 21.95 -31.61 5.86
CA LEU A 2 20.78 -30.74 5.77
C LEU A 2 19.94 -31.22 4.58
N ALA A 3 18.73 -31.71 4.85
CA ALA A 3 17.80 -32.10 3.82
C ALA A 3 17.48 -30.84 2.97
N THR A 4 17.77 -30.88 1.68
CA THR A 4 17.28 -29.90 0.72
C THR A 4 15.76 -29.96 0.74
N ALA A 5 15.10 -28.93 1.28
CA ALA A 5 13.66 -28.79 1.19
C ALA A 5 13.27 -28.94 -0.30
N GLY A 6 12.35 -29.85 -0.59
CA GLY A 6 11.91 -30.10 -1.96
C GLY A 6 11.35 -28.79 -2.54
N SER A 7 11.48 -28.60 -3.86
CA SER A 7 11.04 -27.40 -4.60
C SER A 7 9.59 -26.94 -4.25
N ALA A 8 8.74 -27.88 -3.81
CA ALA A 8 7.35 -27.62 -3.45
C ALA A 8 7.16 -26.92 -2.08
N ASP A 9 8.16 -26.91 -1.21
CA ASP A 9 8.04 -26.36 0.17
C ASP A 9 8.70 -24.97 0.32
N ARG A 10 9.31 -24.47 -0.74
CA ARG A 10 9.96 -23.15 -0.75
C ARG A 10 8.93 -22.04 -0.70
N VAL A 11 9.16 -21.03 0.13
CA VAL A 11 8.35 -19.81 0.16
C VAL A 11 8.64 -18.99 -1.11
N ARG A 12 7.58 -18.53 -1.80
CA ARG A 12 7.66 -17.68 -2.99
C ARG A 12 6.95 -16.37 -2.71
N VAL A 13 7.56 -15.27 -3.11
CA VAL A 13 6.97 -13.93 -2.98
C VAL A 13 6.80 -13.33 -4.37
N PHE A 14 5.56 -13.16 -4.79
CA PHE A 14 5.23 -12.51 -6.05
C PHE A 14 5.07 -11.01 -5.80
N TRP A 15 5.80 -10.21 -6.54
CA TRP A 15 5.90 -8.77 -6.32
C TRP A 15 6.10 -7.99 -7.62
N GLN A 16 6.04 -6.66 -7.54
CA GLN A 16 6.39 -5.76 -8.65
C GLN A 16 7.02 -4.47 -8.12
N PRO A 17 7.87 -3.78 -8.93
CA PRO A 17 8.49 -2.51 -8.53
C PRO A 17 7.46 -1.45 -8.11
N GLY A 18 7.81 -0.61 -7.14
CA GLY A 18 6.97 0.46 -6.64
C GLY A 18 5.68 0.02 -5.92
N CYS A 19 5.54 -1.27 -5.63
CA CYS A 19 4.45 -1.81 -4.83
C CYS A 19 4.79 -1.72 -3.34
N THR A 20 4.08 -0.90 -2.60
CA THR A 20 4.34 -0.61 -1.18
C THR A 20 4.22 -1.85 -0.28
N SER A 21 3.15 -2.63 -0.45
CA SER A 21 2.92 -3.86 0.30
C SER A 21 3.95 -4.95 -0.06
N CYS A 22 4.41 -4.99 -1.31
CA CYS A 22 5.41 -5.95 -1.78
C CYS A 22 6.76 -5.74 -1.06
N LEU A 23 7.24 -4.50 -1.07
CA LEU A 23 8.49 -4.13 -0.41
C LEU A 23 8.43 -4.44 1.09
N ARG A 24 7.36 -4.03 1.75
CA ARG A 24 7.14 -4.31 3.18
C ARG A 24 7.18 -5.82 3.49
N THR A 25 6.56 -6.64 2.63
CA THR A 25 6.53 -8.09 2.80
C THR A 25 7.92 -8.70 2.63
N LYS A 26 8.66 -8.32 1.59
CA LYS A 26 10.04 -8.79 1.36
C LYS A 26 10.95 -8.42 2.55
N GLU A 27 10.93 -7.16 2.99
CA GLU A 27 11.72 -6.72 4.15
C GLU A 27 11.34 -7.45 5.45
N PHE A 28 10.05 -7.68 5.68
CA PHE A 28 9.58 -8.44 6.84
C PHE A 28 10.11 -9.88 6.83
N LEU A 29 10.00 -10.57 5.71
CA LEU A 29 10.47 -11.96 5.60
C LEU A 29 11.99 -12.04 5.76
N ALA A 30 12.75 -11.18 5.10
CA ALA A 30 14.20 -11.13 5.21
C ALA A 30 14.68 -10.85 6.65
N ARG A 31 14.05 -9.88 7.34
CA ARG A 31 14.37 -9.53 8.74
C ARG A 31 14.12 -10.69 9.71
N ASN A 32 13.14 -11.53 9.41
CA ASN A 32 12.80 -12.69 10.24
C ASN A 32 13.47 -13.99 9.77
N GLY A 33 14.48 -13.91 8.91
CA GLY A 33 15.27 -15.06 8.48
C GLY A 33 14.50 -16.08 7.63
N VAL A 34 13.40 -15.66 7.02
CA VAL A 34 12.63 -16.52 6.09
C VAL A 34 13.28 -16.47 4.72
N ASP A 35 13.84 -17.58 4.28
CA ASP A 35 14.33 -17.74 2.91
C ASP A 35 13.14 -17.84 1.93
N PHE A 36 13.17 -17.06 0.86
CA PHE A 36 12.12 -17.04 -0.15
C PHE A 36 12.66 -16.81 -1.55
N GLU A 37 11.96 -17.33 -2.51
CA GLU A 37 12.15 -17.01 -3.92
C GLU A 37 11.41 -15.72 -4.26
N SER A 38 12.14 -14.74 -4.78
CA SER A 38 11.61 -13.42 -5.16
C SER A 38 11.19 -13.44 -6.63
N ILE A 39 9.90 -13.39 -6.92
CA ILE A 39 9.33 -13.46 -8.27
C ILE A 39 8.75 -12.10 -8.65
N ASN A 40 9.52 -11.33 -9.42
CA ASN A 40 9.01 -10.10 -10.02
C ASN A 40 8.08 -10.45 -11.18
N VAL A 41 6.82 -10.06 -11.09
CA VAL A 41 5.82 -10.31 -12.15
C VAL A 41 5.76 -9.19 -13.20
N HIS A 42 6.42 -8.06 -12.95
CA HIS A 42 6.46 -6.94 -13.88
C HIS A 42 7.43 -7.23 -15.04
N GLY A 43 6.92 -7.26 -16.27
CA GLY A 43 7.74 -7.62 -17.43
C GLY A 43 8.18 -9.08 -17.47
N ASN A 44 7.62 -9.96 -16.64
CA ASN A 44 7.94 -11.37 -16.54
C ASN A 44 6.70 -12.24 -16.83
N PRO A 45 6.48 -12.66 -18.08
CA PRO A 45 5.33 -13.49 -18.43
C PRO A 45 5.25 -14.82 -17.68
N ALA A 46 6.39 -15.46 -17.41
CA ALA A 46 6.43 -16.74 -16.68
C ALA A 46 5.99 -16.55 -15.22
N GLY A 47 6.50 -15.52 -14.53
CA GLY A 47 6.08 -15.21 -13.16
C GLY A 47 4.60 -14.80 -13.07
N MET A 48 4.09 -14.10 -14.08
CA MET A 48 2.67 -13.75 -14.16
C MET A 48 1.79 -14.99 -14.40
N GLU A 49 2.24 -15.92 -15.21
CA GLU A 49 1.52 -17.17 -15.46
C GLU A 49 1.50 -18.05 -14.21
N GLU A 50 2.60 -18.11 -13.49
CA GLU A 50 2.67 -18.83 -12.21
C GLU A 50 1.72 -18.22 -11.16
N LEU A 51 1.65 -16.89 -11.06
CA LEU A 51 0.70 -16.19 -10.22
C LEU A 51 -0.76 -16.56 -10.57
N ARG A 52 -1.09 -16.60 -11.87
CA ARG A 52 -2.43 -16.99 -12.34
C ARG A 52 -2.79 -18.43 -12.02
N LYS A 53 -1.84 -19.36 -12.11
CA LYS A 53 -2.04 -20.77 -11.75
C LYS A 53 -2.39 -20.95 -10.28
N LEU A 54 -1.91 -20.09 -9.40
CA LEU A 54 -2.32 -20.03 -8.00
C LEU A 54 -3.74 -19.47 -7.83
N GLY A 55 -4.37 -18.93 -8.86
CA GLY A 55 -5.67 -18.26 -8.77
C GLY A 55 -5.60 -16.81 -8.30
N ALA A 56 -4.40 -16.24 -8.18
CA ALA A 56 -4.20 -14.86 -7.76
C ALA A 56 -4.15 -13.89 -8.95
N ARG A 57 -4.63 -12.65 -8.75
CA ARG A 57 -4.68 -11.61 -9.78
C ARG A 57 -3.97 -10.32 -9.37
N SER A 58 -3.46 -10.25 -8.15
CA SER A 58 -2.78 -9.07 -7.62
C SER A 58 -1.59 -9.47 -6.76
N VAL A 59 -0.69 -8.53 -6.51
CA VAL A 59 0.48 -8.70 -5.64
C VAL A 59 0.41 -7.72 -4.47
N PRO A 60 1.09 -7.98 -3.33
CA PRO A 60 1.96 -9.14 -3.05
C PRO A 60 1.19 -10.42 -2.72
N ILE A 61 1.76 -11.53 -3.13
CA ILE A 61 1.35 -12.87 -2.74
C ILE A 61 2.54 -13.54 -2.05
N VAL A 62 2.29 -14.21 -0.92
CA VAL A 62 3.22 -15.17 -0.33
C VAL A 62 2.63 -16.57 -0.52
N ALA A 63 3.38 -17.44 -1.16
CA ALA A 63 2.93 -18.79 -1.49
C ALA A 63 3.88 -19.86 -0.94
N ARG A 64 3.33 -21.04 -0.61
CA ARG A 64 4.06 -22.28 -0.29
C ARG A 64 3.31 -23.44 -0.92
N GLY A 65 3.95 -24.15 -1.85
CA GLY A 65 3.28 -25.12 -2.69
C GLY A 65 2.19 -24.46 -3.55
N ASP A 66 1.00 -25.00 -3.51
CA ASP A 66 -0.21 -24.52 -4.21
C ASP A 66 -1.09 -23.60 -3.36
N ARG A 67 -0.72 -23.36 -2.09
CA ARG A 67 -1.42 -22.45 -1.18
C ARG A 67 -0.77 -21.08 -1.19
N PHE A 68 -1.57 -20.04 -1.00
CA PHE A 68 -1.09 -18.66 -0.91
C PHE A 68 -1.92 -17.81 0.03
N VAL A 69 -1.38 -16.64 0.37
CA VAL A 69 -2.06 -15.56 1.07
C VAL A 69 -1.76 -14.23 0.39
N PHE A 70 -2.76 -13.34 0.35
CA PHE A 70 -2.54 -11.94 -0.02
C PHE A 70 -1.76 -11.25 1.11
N ALA A 71 -0.54 -10.82 0.84
CA ALA A 71 0.32 -10.22 1.85
C ALA A 71 0.05 -8.72 2.06
N GLN A 72 -1.23 -8.35 2.12
CA GLN A 72 -1.67 -6.97 2.39
C GLN A 72 -1.54 -6.62 3.87
N THR A 73 -1.61 -7.62 4.76
CA THR A 73 -1.30 -7.49 6.18
C THR A 73 -0.18 -8.46 6.56
N ILE A 74 0.74 -8.01 7.41
CA ILE A 74 1.82 -8.88 7.90
C ILE A 74 1.27 -9.98 8.82
N GLY A 75 0.17 -9.71 9.53
CA GLY A 75 -0.48 -10.72 10.37
C GLY A 75 -0.91 -11.96 9.60
N ASP A 76 -1.42 -11.79 8.37
CA ASP A 76 -1.82 -12.91 7.53
C ASP A 76 -0.60 -13.71 7.05
N VAL A 77 0.52 -13.05 6.74
CA VAL A 77 1.78 -13.70 6.39
C VAL A 77 2.33 -14.52 7.56
N ILE A 78 2.36 -13.94 8.77
CA ILE A 78 2.76 -14.62 10.00
C ILE A 78 1.93 -15.90 10.20
N LYS A 79 0.61 -15.78 10.14
CA LYS A 79 -0.32 -16.91 10.31
C LYS A 79 -0.12 -17.97 9.22
N PHE A 80 0.01 -17.56 7.97
CA PHE A 80 0.17 -18.47 6.83
C PHE A 80 1.46 -19.29 6.91
N LEU A 81 2.56 -18.65 7.31
CA LEU A 81 3.87 -19.30 7.44
C LEU A 81 4.11 -19.97 8.79
N GLY A 82 3.24 -19.73 9.78
CA GLY A 82 3.40 -20.25 11.14
C GLY A 82 4.60 -19.64 11.88
N LEU A 83 4.88 -18.36 11.66
CA LEU A 83 6.03 -17.69 12.27
C LEU A 83 5.75 -17.34 13.74
N ASP A 84 6.71 -17.63 14.62
CA ASP A 84 6.67 -17.21 16.03
C ASP A 84 7.33 -15.82 16.17
N VAL A 85 6.61 -14.79 15.74
CA VAL A 85 7.08 -13.39 15.80
C VAL A 85 5.99 -12.47 16.36
N ARG A 86 6.40 -11.57 17.25
CA ARG A 86 5.49 -10.57 17.79
C ARG A 86 5.22 -9.49 16.75
N GLN A 87 3.94 -9.20 16.51
CA GLN A 87 3.56 -8.06 15.69
C GLN A 87 3.78 -6.75 16.44
N GLN A 88 4.13 -5.70 15.71
CA GLN A 88 4.14 -4.34 16.24
C GLN A 88 2.72 -3.98 16.69
N GLU A 89 2.62 -3.30 17.83
CA GLU A 89 1.36 -2.75 18.30
C GLU A 89 0.86 -1.67 17.32
N ARG A 90 -0.43 -1.75 17.00
CA ARG A 90 -1.06 -0.77 16.10
C ARG A 90 -1.32 0.55 16.82
N LEU A 91 -1.19 1.64 16.09
CA LEU A 91 -1.71 2.94 16.54
C LEU A 91 -3.22 2.84 16.77
N SER A 92 -3.74 3.56 17.75
CA SER A 92 -5.18 3.66 17.96
C SER A 92 -5.88 4.25 16.70
N PRO A 93 -7.17 3.96 16.45
CA PRO A 93 -7.88 4.56 15.33
C PRO A 93 -7.85 6.08 15.30
N GLU A 94 -7.88 6.73 16.47
CA GLU A 94 -7.71 8.18 16.60
C GLU A 94 -6.33 8.64 16.12
N ALA A 95 -5.26 7.99 16.56
CA ALA A 95 -3.90 8.29 16.11
C ALA A 95 -3.71 8.02 14.63
N LEU A 96 -4.34 6.96 14.08
CA LEU A 96 -4.35 6.69 12.64
C LEU A 96 -5.02 7.82 11.85
N MET A 97 -6.14 8.37 12.33
CA MET A 97 -6.80 9.51 11.68
C MET A 97 -5.97 10.78 11.70
N GLN A 98 -5.22 11.03 12.79
CA GLN A 98 -4.25 12.14 12.86
C GLN A 98 -3.11 11.95 11.83
N LYS A 99 -2.58 10.73 11.73
CA LYS A 99 -1.57 10.40 10.70
C LYS A 99 -2.14 10.53 9.29
N LEU A 100 -3.39 10.13 9.06
CA LEU A 100 -4.06 10.28 7.78
C LEU A 100 -4.14 11.76 7.34
N ASP A 101 -4.54 12.64 8.26
CA ASP A 101 -4.60 14.10 8.00
C ASP A 101 -3.23 14.63 7.58
N LEU A 102 -2.20 14.31 8.34
CA LEU A 102 -0.82 14.70 8.04
C LEU A 102 -0.36 14.21 6.66
N VAL A 103 -0.58 12.92 6.39
CA VAL A 103 -0.12 12.25 5.18
C VAL A 103 -0.82 12.80 3.92
N LEU A 104 -2.16 12.91 3.95
CA LEU A 104 -2.90 13.38 2.76
C LEU A 104 -2.69 14.88 2.52
N THR A 105 -2.53 15.68 3.57
CA THR A 105 -2.18 17.09 3.45
C THR A 105 -0.79 17.28 2.84
N ALA A 106 0.18 16.46 3.24
CA ALA A 106 1.52 16.47 2.65
C ALA A 106 1.48 16.01 1.18
N ALA A 107 0.72 14.94 0.88
CA ALA A 107 0.54 14.46 -0.49
C ALA A 107 0.06 15.55 -1.44
N ALA A 108 -0.99 16.31 -1.04
CA ALA A 108 -1.54 17.39 -1.86
C ALA A 108 -0.49 18.49 -2.13
N ARG A 109 0.33 18.85 -1.12
CA ARG A 109 1.42 19.82 -1.29
C ARG A 109 2.49 19.31 -2.27
N PHE A 110 2.95 18.08 -2.09
CA PHE A 110 4.02 17.51 -2.91
C PHE A 110 3.58 17.32 -4.37
N ILE A 111 2.34 16.90 -4.59
CA ILE A 111 1.80 16.73 -5.94
C ILE A 111 1.73 18.07 -6.70
N ARG A 112 1.41 19.18 -6.02
CA ARG A 112 1.43 20.53 -6.61
C ARG A 112 2.83 21.01 -7.01
N GLN A 113 3.87 20.47 -6.37
CA GLN A 113 5.26 20.80 -6.72
C GLN A 113 5.77 20.05 -7.95
N ILE A 114 5.11 18.96 -8.37
CA ILE A 114 5.54 18.18 -9.54
C ILE A 114 5.23 18.98 -10.82
N PRO A 115 6.24 19.27 -11.66
CA PRO A 115 6.03 19.97 -12.91
C PRO A 115 5.03 19.22 -13.82
N PRO A 116 4.12 19.92 -14.52
CA PRO A 116 3.12 19.28 -15.38
C PRO A 116 3.72 18.30 -16.41
N ALA A 117 4.90 18.62 -16.96
CA ALA A 117 5.60 17.78 -17.94
C ALA A 117 6.13 16.47 -17.37
N GLU A 118 6.24 16.34 -16.03
CA GLU A 118 6.70 15.14 -15.36
C GLU A 118 5.57 14.17 -15.00
N LEU A 119 4.34 14.65 -14.90
CA LEU A 119 3.20 13.86 -14.44
C LEU A 119 2.91 12.63 -15.30
N ASP A 120 3.20 12.68 -16.59
CA ASP A 120 2.97 11.56 -17.53
C ASP A 120 4.17 10.65 -17.68
N LYS A 121 5.29 10.98 -17.07
CA LYS A 121 6.49 10.14 -17.13
C LYS A 121 6.42 9.01 -16.11
N PRO A 122 6.98 7.84 -16.46
CA PRO A 122 7.19 6.77 -15.48
C PRO A 122 8.32 7.16 -14.51
N PHE A 123 8.31 6.53 -13.33
CA PHE A 123 9.39 6.71 -12.36
C PHE A 123 10.15 5.40 -12.13
N ARG A 124 11.48 5.46 -12.26
CA ARG A 124 12.39 4.32 -12.10
C ARG A 124 11.97 3.10 -12.95
N ASN A 125 12.05 1.91 -12.36
CA ASN A 125 11.76 0.62 -13.00
C ASN A 125 10.26 0.25 -13.05
N ARG A 126 9.35 1.22 -12.84
CA ARG A 126 7.90 1.02 -12.91
C ARG A 126 7.28 1.78 -14.06
N ASN A 127 6.76 1.06 -15.05
CA ASN A 127 6.02 1.69 -16.16
C ASN A 127 4.61 2.11 -15.71
N ARG A 128 4.57 3.12 -14.83
CA ARG A 128 3.35 3.74 -14.32
C ARG A 128 3.58 5.25 -14.25
N PRO A 129 2.78 6.07 -14.93
CA PRO A 129 2.90 7.51 -14.86
C PRO A 129 2.81 8.05 -13.41
N ILE A 130 3.57 9.09 -13.12
CA ILE A 130 3.58 9.74 -11.79
C ILE A 130 2.16 10.20 -11.41
N ARG A 131 1.36 10.71 -12.36
CA ARG A 131 -0.03 11.09 -12.10
C ARG A 131 -0.88 9.94 -11.55
N VAL A 132 -0.68 8.72 -12.04
CA VAL A 132 -1.40 7.52 -11.58
C VAL A 132 -0.99 7.18 -10.14
N LEU A 133 0.30 7.29 -9.81
CA LEU A 133 0.77 7.16 -8.44
C LEU A 133 0.13 8.23 -7.53
N ALA A 134 0.17 9.49 -7.96
CA ALA A 134 -0.34 10.64 -7.23
C ALA A 134 -1.85 10.51 -6.93
N HIS A 135 -2.65 10.13 -7.94
CA HIS A 135 -4.07 9.86 -7.75
C HIS A 135 -4.31 8.68 -6.80
N HIS A 136 -3.53 7.60 -6.95
CA HIS A 136 -3.69 6.39 -6.16
C HIS A 136 -3.49 6.61 -4.66
N VAL A 137 -2.67 7.58 -4.25
CA VAL A 137 -2.50 7.98 -2.83
C VAL A 137 -3.85 8.22 -2.16
N PHE A 138 -4.73 8.95 -2.83
CA PHE A 138 -6.05 9.32 -2.32
C PHE A 138 -7.10 8.24 -2.61
N ARG A 139 -7.01 7.58 -3.77
CA ARG A 139 -7.96 6.54 -4.18
C ARG A 139 -8.04 5.37 -3.20
N ILE A 140 -6.92 5.01 -2.57
CA ILE A 140 -6.86 3.99 -1.50
C ILE A 140 -7.80 4.35 -0.35
N VAL A 141 -7.76 5.60 0.10
CA VAL A 141 -8.58 6.10 1.20
C VAL A 141 -10.03 6.22 0.78
N GLU A 142 -10.28 6.72 -0.43
CA GLU A 142 -11.63 6.84 -0.94
C GLU A 142 -12.31 5.46 -1.08
N GLY A 143 -11.59 4.44 -1.58
CA GLY A 143 -12.10 3.07 -1.65
C GLY A 143 -12.48 2.51 -0.29
N PHE A 144 -11.70 2.79 0.75
CA PHE A 144 -12.05 2.46 2.13
C PHE A 144 -13.34 3.17 2.56
N LEU A 145 -13.46 4.47 2.34
CA LEU A 145 -14.65 5.25 2.71
C LEU A 145 -15.90 4.79 1.96
N GLU A 146 -15.81 4.49 0.68
CA GLU A 146 -16.90 3.93 -0.11
C GLU A 146 -17.41 2.62 0.49
N SER A 147 -16.49 1.72 0.86
CA SER A 147 -16.86 0.45 1.47
C SER A 147 -17.43 0.60 2.87
N MET A 148 -16.98 1.60 3.64
CA MET A 148 -17.63 1.95 4.92
C MET A 148 -19.02 2.53 4.74
N GLN A 149 -19.26 3.25 3.65
CA GLN A 149 -20.54 3.91 3.37
C GLN A 149 -21.61 2.93 2.83
N ASP A 150 -21.22 2.06 1.90
CA ASP A 150 -22.15 1.18 1.19
C ASP A 150 -22.19 -0.27 1.75
N GLY A 151 -21.32 -0.59 2.71
CA GLY A 151 -21.22 -1.91 3.34
C GLY A 151 -20.72 -3.03 2.41
N ARG A 152 -20.23 -2.67 1.20
CA ARG A 152 -19.71 -3.63 0.24
C ARG A 152 -18.23 -3.89 0.46
N GLU A 153 -17.74 -5.00 -0.08
CA GLU A 153 -16.34 -5.38 -0.06
C GLU A 153 -15.43 -4.25 -0.54
N LEU A 154 -14.30 -4.05 0.16
CA LEU A 154 -13.17 -3.30 -0.36
C LEU A 154 -12.47 -4.15 -1.43
N SER A 155 -12.95 -4.06 -2.66
CA SER A 155 -12.41 -4.82 -3.79
C SER A 155 -11.11 -4.19 -4.31
N TYR A 156 -10.33 -5.02 -5.02
CA TYR A 156 -9.11 -4.53 -5.68
C TYR A 156 -9.43 -3.46 -6.73
N GLU A 157 -10.50 -3.63 -7.47
CA GLU A 157 -10.98 -2.70 -8.50
C GLU A 157 -11.31 -1.33 -7.91
N ARG A 158 -11.94 -1.29 -6.70
CA ARG A 158 -12.23 -0.01 -6.03
C ARG A 158 -10.96 0.82 -5.82
N ILE A 159 -9.91 0.22 -5.29
CA ILE A 159 -8.66 0.95 -5.01
C ILE A 159 -7.82 1.22 -6.26
N MET A 160 -8.13 0.55 -7.37
CA MET A 160 -7.44 0.71 -8.66
C MET A 160 -8.24 1.49 -9.69
N THR A 161 -9.38 2.07 -9.30
CA THR A 161 -10.18 2.92 -10.19
C THR A 161 -9.35 4.08 -10.72
N ASP A 162 -9.36 4.27 -12.02
CA ASP A 162 -8.68 5.37 -12.69
C ASP A 162 -9.25 6.74 -12.29
N ALA A 163 -8.45 7.78 -12.46
CA ALA A 163 -8.88 9.14 -12.26
C ALA A 163 -9.99 9.52 -13.26
N ALA A 164 -10.97 10.29 -12.81
CA ALA A 164 -11.98 10.85 -13.69
C ALA A 164 -11.32 11.73 -14.79
N PRO A 165 -11.88 11.80 -16.01
CA PRO A 165 -11.30 12.58 -17.12
C PRO A 165 -11.08 14.07 -16.83
N SER A 166 -11.76 14.60 -15.81
CA SER A 166 -11.59 15.98 -15.32
C SER A 166 -10.34 16.19 -14.46
N ILE A 167 -9.73 15.13 -13.93
CA ILE A 167 -8.53 15.18 -13.09
C ILE A 167 -7.30 15.08 -13.99
N ARG A 168 -6.73 16.22 -14.41
CA ARG A 168 -5.66 16.26 -15.42
C ARG A 168 -4.35 16.82 -14.89
N THR A 169 -4.40 17.75 -13.97
CA THR A 169 -3.23 18.48 -13.45
C THR A 169 -2.88 18.00 -12.04
N GLY A 170 -1.69 18.36 -11.57
CA GLY A 170 -1.31 18.13 -10.17
C GLY A 170 -2.26 18.82 -9.19
N ASP A 171 -2.76 20.00 -9.56
CA ASP A 171 -3.72 20.73 -8.73
C ASP A 171 -5.11 20.06 -8.71
N ASP A 172 -5.57 19.49 -9.83
CA ASP A 172 -6.81 18.69 -9.84
C ASP A 172 -6.69 17.46 -8.93
N ILE A 173 -5.56 16.75 -8.99
CA ILE A 173 -5.29 15.60 -8.13
C ILE A 173 -5.25 16.03 -6.66
N ALA A 174 -4.61 17.15 -6.35
CA ALA A 174 -4.53 17.67 -4.99
C ALA A 174 -5.91 18.08 -4.45
N ARG A 175 -6.74 18.79 -5.24
CA ARG A 175 -8.13 19.12 -4.87
C ARG A 175 -8.99 17.88 -4.64
N TYR A 176 -8.85 16.86 -5.49
CA TYR A 176 -9.50 15.58 -5.27
C TYR A 176 -9.09 14.99 -3.92
N GLY A 177 -7.79 14.98 -3.62
CA GLY A 177 -7.27 14.49 -2.34
C GLY A 177 -7.77 15.25 -1.13
N GLU A 178 -7.89 16.59 -1.22
CA GLU A 178 -8.46 17.43 -0.17
C GLU A 178 -9.94 17.08 0.08
N ALA A 179 -10.71 16.81 -0.97
CA ALA A 179 -12.10 16.35 -0.85
C ALA A 179 -12.19 14.97 -0.19
N VAL A 180 -11.29 14.03 -0.53
CA VAL A 180 -11.22 12.72 0.12
C VAL A 180 -10.88 12.86 1.59
N LEU A 181 -9.94 13.73 1.96
CA LEU A 181 -9.59 13.99 3.37
C LEU A 181 -10.77 14.59 4.14
N ALA A 182 -11.49 15.52 3.55
CA ALA A 182 -12.69 16.10 4.17
C ALA A 182 -13.75 15.02 4.44
N ARG A 183 -14.00 14.12 3.48
CA ARG A 183 -14.90 12.96 3.66
C ARG A 183 -14.40 12.00 4.75
N ALA A 184 -13.10 11.76 4.85
CA ALA A 184 -12.52 10.92 5.90
C ALA A 184 -12.75 11.52 7.29
N LYS A 185 -12.57 12.83 7.44
CA LYS A 185 -12.86 13.56 8.69
C LYS A 185 -14.35 13.50 9.06
N GLN A 186 -15.24 13.67 8.07
CA GLN A 186 -16.69 13.54 8.28
C GLN A 186 -17.08 12.11 8.70
N TRP A 187 -16.56 11.10 8.01
CA TRP A 187 -16.77 9.71 8.38
C TRP A 187 -16.33 9.45 9.82
N TRP A 188 -15.12 9.90 10.17
CA TRP A 188 -14.59 9.72 11.52
C TRP A 188 -15.43 10.44 12.57
N ALA A 189 -15.85 11.67 12.32
CA ALA A 189 -16.71 12.43 13.23
C ALA A 189 -18.05 11.72 13.50
N ALA A 190 -18.62 11.04 12.49
CA ALA A 190 -19.86 10.30 12.59
C ALA A 190 -19.70 8.83 13.01
N CYS A 191 -18.46 8.31 13.13
CA CYS A 191 -18.20 6.90 13.38
C CYS A 191 -18.63 6.48 14.80
N PRO A 192 -19.63 5.57 14.95
CA PRO A 192 -20.08 5.12 16.28
C PRO A 192 -19.10 4.13 16.92
N ASP A 193 -18.43 3.29 16.13
CA ASP A 193 -17.43 2.33 16.58
C ASP A 193 -16.03 2.94 16.56
N ARG A 194 -15.72 3.78 17.56
CA ARG A 194 -14.39 4.41 17.69
C ARG A 194 -13.24 3.41 17.83
N GLY A 195 -13.51 2.17 18.20
CA GLY A 195 -12.52 1.10 18.27
C GLY A 195 -12.27 0.44 16.91
N CYS A 196 -13.11 0.72 15.90
CA CYS A 196 -13.04 0.12 14.57
C CYS A 196 -12.97 -1.41 14.61
N ARG A 197 -13.78 -2.04 15.48
CA ARG A 197 -13.75 -3.49 15.73
C ARG A 197 -14.63 -4.28 14.79
N SER A 198 -15.61 -3.63 14.16
CA SER A 198 -16.54 -4.26 13.23
C SER A 198 -15.79 -4.94 12.08
N PRO A 199 -16.28 -6.12 11.61
CA PRO A 199 -15.65 -6.81 10.48
C PRO A 199 -15.90 -6.05 9.17
N MET A 200 -14.90 -6.05 8.30
CA MET A 200 -14.95 -5.51 6.93
C MET A 200 -14.48 -6.56 5.94
N GLN A 201 -15.27 -6.80 4.91
CA GLN A 201 -14.91 -7.66 3.79
C GLN A 201 -13.92 -6.94 2.87
N THR A 202 -12.83 -7.61 2.54
CA THR A 202 -11.81 -7.07 1.62
C THR A 202 -11.35 -8.15 0.64
N TYR A 203 -10.79 -7.76 -0.50
CA TYR A 203 -10.23 -8.69 -1.49
C TYR A 203 -9.07 -9.57 -0.94
N PHE A 204 -8.56 -9.25 0.24
CA PHE A 204 -7.51 -10.02 0.93
C PHE A 204 -8.01 -10.70 2.21
N GLY A 205 -9.33 -10.78 2.42
CA GLY A 205 -9.97 -11.45 3.55
C GLY A 205 -10.84 -10.54 4.41
N THR A 206 -11.43 -11.13 5.45
CA THR A 206 -12.24 -10.39 6.43
C THR A 206 -11.37 -9.93 7.58
N HIS A 207 -11.35 -8.64 7.83
CA HIS A 207 -10.55 -8.03 8.89
C HIS A 207 -11.37 -7.03 9.72
N PRO A 208 -10.99 -6.77 10.97
CA PRO A 208 -11.52 -5.61 11.70
C PRO A 208 -11.26 -4.32 10.93
N VAL A 209 -12.20 -3.38 10.94
CA VAL A 209 -12.04 -2.05 10.33
C VAL A 209 -10.74 -1.38 10.77
N HIS A 210 -10.30 -1.57 12.02
CA HIS A 210 -9.01 -1.04 12.51
C HIS A 210 -7.80 -1.50 11.66
N VAL A 211 -7.78 -2.76 11.25
CA VAL A 211 -6.70 -3.31 10.39
C VAL A 211 -6.74 -2.68 9.01
N VAL A 212 -7.96 -2.51 8.46
CA VAL A 212 -8.15 -1.91 7.13
C VAL A 212 -7.85 -0.42 7.16
N LEU A 213 -8.24 0.29 8.23
CA LEU A 213 -7.90 1.70 8.47
C LEU A 213 -6.38 1.88 8.58
N GLU A 214 -5.69 1.06 9.37
CA GLU A 214 -4.23 1.10 9.45
C GLU A 214 -3.61 1.00 8.05
N ARG A 215 -4.10 0.07 7.21
CA ARG A 215 -3.65 -0.07 5.83
C ARG A 215 -3.99 1.16 4.99
N ALA A 216 -5.18 1.75 5.15
CA ALA A 216 -5.59 2.97 4.44
C ALA A 216 -4.78 4.21 4.85
N VAL A 217 -3.98 4.13 5.91
CA VAL A 217 -3.07 5.20 6.37
C VAL A 217 -1.63 4.92 5.95
N TRP A 218 -1.07 3.75 6.29
CA TRP A 218 0.34 3.50 6.01
C TRP A 218 0.64 3.32 4.52
N HIS A 219 -0.31 2.82 3.73
CA HIS A 219 -0.11 2.65 2.29
C HIS A 219 0.03 4.01 1.57
N PRO A 220 -0.88 5.00 1.77
CA PRO A 220 -0.64 6.36 1.32
C PRO A 220 0.64 6.98 1.87
N ALA A 221 0.97 6.76 3.15
CA ALA A 221 2.19 7.29 3.75
C ALA A 221 3.45 6.79 3.01
N GLN A 222 3.47 5.52 2.60
CA GLN A 222 4.57 5.01 1.78
C GLN A 222 4.61 5.65 0.40
N HIS A 223 3.47 5.88 -0.24
CA HIS A 223 3.43 6.61 -1.50
C HIS A 223 3.86 8.07 -1.35
N VAL A 224 3.58 8.71 -0.22
CA VAL A 224 4.09 10.06 0.08
C VAL A 224 5.62 10.06 0.18
N ARG A 225 6.24 9.02 0.76
CA ARG A 225 7.70 8.83 0.71
C ARG A 225 8.21 8.68 -0.73
N GLN A 226 7.45 7.99 -1.58
CA GLN A 226 7.78 7.89 -3.02
C GLN A 226 7.63 9.24 -3.73
N LEU A 227 6.64 10.07 -3.38
CA LEU A 227 6.51 11.43 -3.92
C LEU A 227 7.68 12.32 -3.52
N MET A 228 8.15 12.25 -2.26
CA MET A 228 9.36 12.95 -1.83
C MET A 228 10.58 12.51 -2.66
N LEU A 229 10.73 11.19 -2.88
CA LEU A 229 11.81 10.65 -3.71
C LEU A 229 11.74 11.13 -5.17
N ILE A 230 10.53 11.27 -5.73
CA ILE A 230 10.31 11.85 -7.07
C ILE A 230 10.76 13.31 -7.09
N LEU A 231 10.34 14.12 -6.13
CA LEU A 231 10.75 15.53 -6.04
C LEU A 231 12.27 15.67 -5.89
N ASP A 232 12.89 14.84 -5.04
CA ASP A 232 14.35 14.80 -4.90
C ASP A 232 15.05 14.52 -6.24
N SER A 233 14.52 13.56 -7.02
CA SER A 233 15.09 13.23 -8.35
C SER A 233 14.94 14.36 -9.37
N LEU A 234 14.00 15.27 -9.15
CA LEU A 234 13.77 16.47 -9.94
C LEU A 234 14.53 17.69 -9.40
N ASN A 235 15.32 17.53 -8.34
CA ASN A 235 15.99 18.60 -7.61
C ASN A 235 15.02 19.64 -7.04
N ILE A 236 13.83 19.20 -6.62
CA ILE A 236 12.80 20.02 -5.97
C ILE A 236 12.71 19.61 -4.49
N GLU A 237 13.00 20.56 -3.58
CA GLU A 237 12.83 20.29 -2.15
C GLU A 237 11.34 20.15 -1.80
N PRO A 238 10.92 19.02 -1.20
CA PRO A 238 9.55 18.84 -0.73
C PRO A 238 9.15 19.88 0.31
N ASP A 239 8.08 20.63 0.06
CA ASP A 239 7.56 21.62 1.01
C ASP A 239 7.15 20.98 2.33
N ARG A 240 7.85 21.33 3.40
CA ARG A 240 7.66 20.72 4.74
C ARG A 240 7.75 19.19 4.66
N ARG A 241 8.91 18.71 4.24
CA ARG A 241 9.26 17.28 4.13
C ARG A 241 8.82 16.50 5.37
N LEU A 242 8.15 15.37 5.17
CA LEU A 242 7.84 14.48 6.28
C LEU A 242 9.09 13.73 6.76
N THR A 243 9.22 13.65 8.07
CA THR A 243 10.33 13.00 8.76
C THR A 243 9.93 11.61 9.31
N ALA A 244 10.89 10.86 9.81
CA ALA A 244 10.63 9.60 10.51
C ALA A 244 9.73 9.80 11.75
N VAL A 245 9.81 10.93 12.43
CA VAL A 245 8.97 11.27 13.59
C VAL A 245 7.51 11.45 13.15
N ASP A 246 7.28 12.13 12.03
CA ASP A 246 5.94 12.34 11.48
C ASP A 246 5.24 11.01 11.14
N LEU A 247 6.01 10.03 10.69
CA LEU A 247 5.53 8.72 10.26
C LEU A 247 5.67 7.62 11.32
N ALA A 248 6.16 7.96 12.51
CA ALA A 248 6.37 7.00 13.61
C ALA A 248 5.09 6.25 13.98
N GLY A 249 5.23 4.95 14.26
CA GLY A 249 4.14 4.04 14.60
C GLY A 249 3.43 3.42 13.40
N LEU A 250 3.60 3.97 12.18
CA LEU A 250 3.09 3.32 10.97
C LEU A 250 3.99 2.15 10.56
N PRO A 251 3.42 1.01 10.14
CA PRO A 251 4.19 -0.17 9.76
C PRO A 251 4.77 -0.04 8.33
N LEU A 252 5.63 0.94 8.15
CA LEU A 252 6.27 1.24 6.86
C LEU A 252 7.46 0.33 6.59
N PRO A 253 7.78 0.03 5.32
CA PRO A 253 9.05 -0.55 4.94
C PRO A 253 10.21 0.42 5.23
N GLU A 254 11.43 -0.10 5.34
CA GLU A 254 12.62 0.74 5.56
C GLU A 254 12.90 1.61 4.34
N LYS A 255 12.86 1.01 3.15
CA LYS A 255 13.08 1.72 1.89
C LYS A 255 11.81 2.40 1.39
N ALA A 256 11.97 3.46 0.62
CA ALA A 256 10.85 4.12 -0.06
C ALA A 256 10.52 3.43 -1.39
N TRP A 257 11.48 2.76 -2.02
CA TRP A 257 11.36 2.12 -3.33
C TRP A 257 12.12 0.81 -3.37
N ASP A 258 11.61 -0.15 -4.15
CA ASP A 258 12.24 -1.43 -4.43
C ASP A 258 13.01 -1.31 -5.77
N GLU A 259 14.30 -1.56 -5.74
CA GLU A 259 15.20 -1.39 -6.90
C GLU A 259 15.60 -2.73 -7.53
N ASP A 260 15.29 -3.85 -6.86
CA ASP A 260 15.74 -5.19 -7.27
C ASP A 260 14.67 -5.96 -8.08
#